data_57150d78fc6277bd9b69c7d4cf4d2934
#
_entry.id   57150d78fc6277bd9b69c7d4cf4d2934
#
_cell.length_a   1.000
_cell.length_b   1.000
_cell.length_c   1.000
_cell.angle_alpha   90.00
_cell.angle_beta   90.00
_cell.angle_gamma   90.00
#
_symmetry.space_group_name_H-M   'P 1'
#
loop_
_entity.id
_entity.type
_entity.pdbx_description
1 polymer ?
#
loop_
_entity_poly.entity_id
_entity_poly.type
_entity_poly.pdbx_seq_one_letter_code
_entity_poly.pdbx_strand_id
1 'polypeptide(L)'
;MNNLSPGEPSQIGRYQVIGRLGRGGMGTVYLGLDGTGHRVAIKVINPEYSRHEQFRTRFRREAESARRVRRFCTAAVLDADLDGDQLYVVTEYVDGPDLEHAVRTGGPLRGSSLDALAVGVATALTAIHSAGIVHRDLKPSNVLLSPVGPRVIDFGIARAMDTLSALTGTGQLVGTPRYMAPEALRGEPVSPACDVFSWGCLVAFAASGRTPFGGEALPAVLYQILNADPIVSGLEPSLHTLVTATLAKDPTRRPTSQQILDQMVGRTTPEQAQHSVAEAWRHST
;
A
#
# COMPACT_ATOMS: atom_id res chain seq x y z
N MET A 1 12.90 -7.62 11.44
CA MET A 1 12.35 -7.56 12.80
C MET A 1 13.45 -7.09 13.74
N ASN A 2 13.21 -6.04 14.52
CA ASN A 2 14.18 -5.48 15.47
C ASN A 2 13.71 -5.76 16.89
N ASN A 3 14.65 -6.06 17.78
CA ASN A 3 14.35 -6.17 19.22
C ASN A 3 13.82 -4.84 19.75
N LEU A 4 13.02 -4.87 20.80
CA LEU A 4 12.53 -3.68 21.46
C LEU A 4 13.71 -2.93 22.10
N SER A 5 13.72 -1.62 21.90
CA SER A 5 14.70 -0.73 22.56
C SER A 5 14.21 -0.35 23.97
N PRO A 6 15.12 0.02 24.90
CA PRO A 6 14.71 0.56 26.19
C PRO A 6 13.75 1.74 26.02
N GLY A 7 12.61 1.71 26.69
CA GLY A 7 11.57 2.73 26.61
C GLY A 7 10.45 2.45 25.59
N GLU A 8 10.56 1.39 24.78
CA GLU A 8 9.43 0.94 23.95
C GLU A 8 8.43 0.13 24.78
N PRO A 9 7.11 0.20 24.46
CA PRO A 9 6.07 -0.45 25.25
C PRO A 9 6.19 -1.97 25.16
N SER A 10 6.03 -2.66 26.29
CA SER A 10 5.89 -4.13 26.35
C SER A 10 4.46 -4.59 26.10
N GLN A 11 3.48 -3.68 26.17
CA GLN A 11 2.06 -3.94 25.95
C GLN A 11 1.38 -2.73 25.31
N ILE A 12 0.45 -2.99 24.37
CA ILE A 12 -0.41 -1.99 23.75
C ILE A 12 -1.84 -2.54 23.79
N GLY A 13 -2.72 -1.86 24.54
CA GLY A 13 -4.04 -2.38 24.82
C GLY A 13 -3.96 -3.78 25.47
N ARG A 14 -4.60 -4.76 24.85
CA ARG A 14 -4.57 -6.18 25.31
C ARG A 14 -3.46 -7.02 24.66
N TYR A 15 -2.63 -6.41 23.79
CA TYR A 15 -1.63 -7.13 23.00
C TYR A 15 -0.25 -7.04 23.65
N GLN A 16 0.42 -8.18 23.79
CA GLN A 16 1.82 -8.24 24.22
C GLN A 16 2.72 -7.84 23.05
N VAL A 17 3.61 -6.87 23.23
CA VAL A 17 4.57 -6.45 22.21
C VAL A 17 5.83 -7.30 22.29
N ILE A 18 6.23 -7.92 21.17
CA ILE A 18 7.39 -8.82 21.09
C ILE A 18 8.50 -8.31 20.17
N GLY A 19 8.25 -7.24 19.41
CA GLY A 19 9.27 -6.66 18.53
C GLY A 19 8.75 -5.44 17.78
N ARG A 20 9.66 -4.75 17.08
CA ARG A 20 9.32 -3.64 16.21
C ARG A 20 9.48 -4.05 14.75
N LEU A 21 8.41 -3.89 13.95
CA LEU A 21 8.41 -4.14 12.51
C LEU A 21 8.93 -2.95 11.72
N GLY A 22 8.55 -1.72 12.12
CA GLY A 22 8.99 -0.52 11.42
C GLY A 22 8.66 0.77 12.17
N ARG A 23 9.24 1.89 11.71
CA ARG A 23 8.93 3.25 12.19
C ARG A 23 8.85 4.18 10.99
N GLY A 24 7.83 5.01 10.95
CA GLY A 24 7.62 6.01 9.90
C GLY A 24 7.11 7.33 10.48
N GLY A 25 6.86 8.31 9.61
CA GLY A 25 6.42 9.64 10.03
C GLY A 25 5.13 9.63 10.86
N MET A 26 4.18 8.76 10.53
CA MET A 26 2.88 8.69 11.20
C MET A 26 2.85 7.84 12.47
N GLY A 27 3.88 7.04 12.72
CA GLY A 27 3.89 6.16 13.89
C GLY A 27 4.85 5.00 13.78
N THR A 28 4.71 4.09 14.74
CA THR A 28 5.54 2.89 14.85
C THR A 28 4.66 1.65 14.70
N VAL A 29 5.14 0.66 13.94
CA VAL A 29 4.49 -0.64 13.79
C VAL A 29 5.23 -1.67 14.63
N TYR A 30 4.51 -2.29 15.54
CA TYR A 30 5.02 -3.34 16.41
C TYR A 30 4.49 -4.72 15.99
N LEU A 31 5.27 -5.76 16.24
CA LEU A 31 4.81 -7.14 16.26
C LEU A 31 4.29 -7.44 17.67
N GLY A 32 3.05 -7.89 17.74
CA GLY A 32 2.44 -8.29 19.00
C GLY A 32 1.87 -9.71 18.95
N LEU A 33 1.46 -10.17 20.13
CA LEU A 33 0.67 -11.39 20.31
C LEU A 33 -0.69 -11.01 20.89
N ASP A 34 -1.75 -11.63 20.37
CA ASP A 34 -3.07 -11.57 20.98
C ASP A 34 -3.19 -12.53 22.18
N GLY A 35 -4.36 -12.52 22.86
CA GLY A 35 -4.62 -13.39 24.03
C GLY A 35 -4.60 -14.90 23.73
N THR A 36 -4.56 -15.30 22.45
CA THR A 36 -4.47 -16.69 22.00
C THR A 36 -3.08 -17.06 21.49
N GLY A 37 -2.13 -16.10 21.49
CA GLY A 37 -0.76 -16.30 21.01
C GLY A 37 -0.57 -16.10 19.51
N HIS A 38 -1.59 -15.63 18.78
CA HIS A 38 -1.44 -15.30 17.36
C HIS A 38 -0.69 -13.99 17.17
N ARG A 39 0.17 -13.96 16.14
CA ARG A 39 0.93 -12.76 15.77
C ARG A 39 0.02 -11.73 15.11
N VAL A 40 0.17 -10.47 15.53
CA VAL A 40 -0.53 -9.31 14.99
C VAL A 40 0.44 -8.17 14.71
N ALA A 41 0.11 -7.29 13.76
CA ALA A 41 0.83 -6.05 13.54
C ALA A 41 0.03 -4.90 14.19
N ILE A 42 0.69 -4.11 15.04
CA ILE A 42 0.07 -3.02 15.81
C ILE A 42 0.69 -1.70 15.37
N LYS A 43 -0.05 -0.89 14.64
CA LYS A 43 0.36 0.44 14.22
C LYS A 43 -0.10 1.48 15.25
N VAL A 44 0.85 2.01 15.98
CA VAL A 44 0.65 3.07 16.97
C VAL A 44 0.86 4.42 16.31
N ILE A 45 -0.11 5.30 16.44
CA ILE A 45 -0.07 6.64 15.84
C ILE A 45 0.75 7.60 16.72
N ASN A 46 1.58 8.42 16.10
CA ASN A 46 2.36 9.42 16.82
C ASN A 46 1.44 10.42 17.56
N PRO A 47 1.78 10.78 18.82
CA PRO A 47 0.98 11.68 19.63
C PRO A 47 0.72 13.06 19.00
N GLU A 48 1.61 13.52 18.12
CA GLU A 48 1.45 14.78 17.38
C GLU A 48 0.16 14.79 16.54
N TYR A 49 -0.16 13.66 15.87
CA TYR A 49 -1.38 13.53 15.08
C TYR A 49 -2.61 13.28 15.95
N SER A 50 -2.47 12.43 16.99
CA SER A 50 -3.61 12.05 17.85
C SER A 50 -4.18 13.20 18.69
N ARG A 51 -3.45 14.31 18.84
CA ARG A 51 -3.94 15.54 19.52
C ARG A 51 -4.89 16.37 18.68
N HIS A 52 -4.92 16.16 17.36
CA HIS A 52 -5.80 16.95 16.47
C HIS A 52 -7.15 16.26 16.28
N GLU A 53 -8.23 16.92 16.75
CA GLU A 53 -9.60 16.38 16.67
C GLU A 53 -10.04 16.05 15.24
N GLN A 54 -9.65 16.88 14.27
CA GLN A 54 -9.93 16.60 12.86
C GLN A 54 -9.25 15.31 12.37
N PHE A 55 -8.02 15.02 12.83
CA PHE A 55 -7.33 13.77 12.54
C PHE A 55 -8.07 12.60 13.17
N ARG A 56 -8.44 12.68 14.46
CA ARG A 56 -9.16 11.61 15.18
C ARG A 56 -10.47 11.26 14.48
N THR A 57 -11.26 12.26 14.09
CA THR A 57 -12.53 12.05 13.39
C THR A 57 -12.35 11.33 12.06
N ARG A 58 -11.36 11.70 11.26
CA ARG A 58 -11.05 11.05 9.97
C ARG A 58 -10.48 9.65 10.17
N PHE A 59 -9.55 9.50 11.09
CA PHE A 59 -8.93 8.22 11.44
C PHE A 59 -9.99 7.21 11.88
N ARG A 60 -10.96 7.62 12.69
CA ARG A 60 -12.09 6.77 13.10
C ARG A 60 -12.90 6.30 11.89
N ARG A 61 -13.31 7.20 11.01
CA ARG A 61 -14.08 6.86 9.80
C ARG A 61 -13.32 5.90 8.89
N GLU A 62 -12.04 6.15 8.68
CA GLU A 62 -11.18 5.31 7.85
C GLU A 62 -10.97 3.93 8.49
N ALA A 63 -10.72 3.83 9.79
CA ALA A 63 -10.58 2.56 10.50
C ALA A 63 -11.89 1.73 10.50
N GLU A 64 -13.05 2.37 10.69
CA GLU A 64 -14.36 1.71 10.58
C GLU A 64 -14.62 1.19 9.17
N SER A 65 -14.27 1.97 8.14
CA SER A 65 -14.41 1.55 6.76
C SER A 65 -13.44 0.41 6.43
N ALA A 66 -12.21 0.47 6.95
CA ALA A 66 -11.19 -0.56 6.76
C ALA A 66 -11.58 -1.93 7.33
N ARG A 67 -12.37 -1.95 8.42
CA ARG A 67 -12.95 -3.20 8.96
C ARG A 67 -13.89 -3.92 7.99
N ARG A 68 -14.47 -3.19 7.02
CA ARG A 68 -15.38 -3.74 6.00
C ARG A 68 -14.64 -4.30 4.79
N VAL A 69 -13.35 -3.99 4.63
CA VAL A 69 -12.55 -4.50 3.52
C VAL A 69 -12.38 -6.01 3.68
N ARG A 70 -12.72 -6.74 2.62
CA ARG A 70 -12.61 -8.21 2.62
C ARG A 70 -11.15 -8.65 2.72
N ARG A 71 -10.91 -9.72 3.49
CA ARG A 71 -9.58 -10.24 3.88
C ARG A 71 -8.81 -10.98 2.79
N PHE A 72 -9.04 -10.69 1.50
CA PHE A 72 -8.45 -11.50 0.44
C PHE A 72 -6.98 -11.16 0.21
N CYS A 73 -6.72 -10.09 -0.54
CA CYS A 73 -5.35 -9.64 -0.84
C CYS A 73 -4.91 -8.46 0.05
N THR A 74 -5.55 -8.26 1.21
CA THR A 74 -5.21 -7.22 2.20
C THR A 74 -4.93 -7.83 3.55
N ALA A 75 -4.13 -7.18 4.40
CA ALA A 75 -4.06 -7.49 5.83
C ALA A 75 -5.34 -7.01 6.50
N ALA A 76 -6.06 -7.93 7.15
CA ALA A 76 -7.33 -7.60 7.79
C ALA A 76 -7.14 -6.70 9.01
N VAL A 77 -7.98 -5.68 9.18
CA VAL A 77 -8.10 -4.93 10.44
C VAL A 77 -8.84 -5.80 11.45
N LEU A 78 -8.15 -6.14 12.54
CA LEU A 78 -8.65 -7.02 13.61
C LEU A 78 -9.25 -6.21 14.75
N ASP A 79 -8.60 -5.07 15.08
CA ASP A 79 -8.98 -4.23 16.21
C ASP A 79 -8.45 -2.80 16.01
N ALA A 80 -9.00 -1.84 16.76
CA ALA A 80 -8.47 -0.48 16.81
C ALA A 80 -8.92 0.21 18.09
N ASP A 81 -8.03 0.96 18.72
CA ASP A 81 -8.39 1.96 19.74
C ASP A 81 -8.41 3.34 19.08
N LEU A 82 -9.59 3.94 19.02
CA LEU A 82 -9.87 5.19 18.30
C LEU A 82 -10.20 6.34 19.25
N ASP A 83 -10.32 6.05 20.54
CA ASP A 83 -10.81 6.99 21.56
C ASP A 83 -9.80 7.25 22.70
N GLY A 84 -8.86 6.32 22.93
CA GLY A 84 -7.84 6.43 23.95
C GLY A 84 -6.82 7.56 23.71
N ASP A 85 -5.95 7.78 24.68
CA ASP A 85 -4.85 8.75 24.57
C ASP A 85 -3.83 8.34 23.49
N GLN A 86 -3.67 7.05 23.29
CA GLN A 86 -2.81 6.45 22.28
C GLN A 86 -3.64 5.72 21.23
N LEU A 87 -3.79 6.34 20.07
CA LEU A 87 -4.49 5.69 18.96
C LEU A 87 -3.64 4.58 18.35
N TYR A 88 -4.25 3.41 18.11
CA TYR A 88 -3.60 2.32 17.39
C TYR A 88 -4.60 1.51 16.56
N VAL A 89 -4.07 0.84 15.54
CA VAL A 89 -4.80 -0.13 14.73
C VAL A 89 -4.04 -1.45 14.75
N VAL A 90 -4.78 -2.54 14.90
CA VAL A 90 -4.25 -3.90 14.88
C VAL A 90 -4.70 -4.59 13.61
N THR A 91 -3.75 -5.14 12.89
CA THR A 91 -4.01 -5.90 11.67
C THR A 91 -3.45 -7.32 11.80
N GLU A 92 -3.92 -8.20 10.92
CA GLU A 92 -3.30 -9.49 10.70
C GLU A 92 -1.80 -9.30 10.44
N TYR A 93 -0.95 -10.09 11.12
CA TYR A 93 0.46 -10.15 10.77
C TYR A 93 0.63 -10.99 9.50
N VAL A 94 1.22 -10.41 8.49
CA VAL A 94 1.53 -11.08 7.23
C VAL A 94 3.01 -11.44 7.23
N ASP A 95 3.33 -12.71 7.13
CA ASP A 95 4.71 -13.20 7.05
C ASP A 95 5.20 -13.14 5.60
N GLY A 96 6.37 -12.55 5.40
CA GLY A 96 6.99 -12.41 4.08
C GLY A 96 7.71 -11.07 3.93
N PRO A 97 8.65 -10.98 2.97
CA PRO A 97 9.32 -9.73 2.65
C PRO A 97 8.35 -8.76 1.95
N ASP A 98 8.61 -7.47 2.06
CA ASP A 98 7.97 -6.50 1.18
C ASP A 98 8.54 -6.58 -0.25
N LEU A 99 7.75 -6.12 -1.22
CA LEU A 99 8.10 -6.18 -2.65
C LEU A 99 9.38 -5.38 -2.95
N GLU A 100 9.63 -4.27 -2.26
CA GLU A 100 10.83 -3.47 -2.48
C GLU A 100 12.08 -4.26 -2.10
N HIS A 101 12.05 -4.90 -0.94
CA HIS A 101 13.13 -5.76 -0.48
C HIS A 101 13.31 -6.96 -1.40
N ALA A 102 12.23 -7.65 -1.78
CA ALA A 102 12.28 -8.83 -2.66
C ALA A 102 12.88 -8.51 -4.03
N VAL A 103 12.45 -7.43 -4.68
CA VAL A 103 12.99 -7.01 -5.99
C VAL A 103 14.45 -6.57 -5.87
N ARG A 104 14.82 -5.91 -4.78
CA ARG A 104 16.20 -5.45 -4.58
C ARG A 104 17.19 -6.59 -4.33
N THR A 105 16.75 -7.64 -3.64
CA THR A 105 17.61 -8.79 -3.30
C THR A 105 17.54 -9.93 -4.31
N GLY A 106 16.33 -10.22 -4.83
CA GLY A 106 16.07 -11.32 -5.76
C GLY A 106 16.01 -10.91 -7.23
N GLY A 107 16.03 -9.59 -7.51
CA GLY A 107 15.83 -9.05 -8.87
C GLY A 107 14.37 -8.91 -9.27
N PRO A 108 14.12 -8.40 -10.50
CA PRO A 108 12.78 -8.19 -11.04
C PRO A 108 11.94 -9.48 -11.14
N LEU A 109 10.66 -9.37 -10.90
CA LEU A 109 9.70 -10.46 -11.09
C LEU A 109 9.42 -10.69 -12.59
N ARG A 110 9.12 -11.95 -12.97
CA ARG A 110 8.86 -12.36 -14.36
C ARG A 110 7.70 -13.34 -14.44
N GLY A 111 7.10 -13.44 -15.64
CA GLY A 111 6.07 -14.44 -15.93
C GLY A 111 4.95 -14.48 -14.89
N SER A 112 4.57 -15.68 -14.48
CA SER A 112 3.45 -15.92 -13.56
C SER A 112 3.57 -15.23 -12.21
N SER A 113 4.78 -15.03 -11.68
CA SER A 113 4.98 -14.28 -10.42
C SER A 113 4.63 -12.80 -10.58
N LEU A 114 4.97 -12.19 -11.72
CA LEU A 114 4.62 -10.81 -12.01
C LEU A 114 3.12 -10.66 -12.25
N ASP A 115 2.52 -11.58 -13.00
CA ASP A 115 1.08 -11.60 -13.28
C ASP A 115 0.28 -11.77 -11.99
N ALA A 116 0.67 -12.71 -11.13
CA ALA A 116 0.04 -12.95 -9.84
C ALA A 116 0.16 -11.73 -8.91
N LEU A 117 1.30 -11.03 -8.91
CA LEU A 117 1.47 -9.77 -8.20
C LEU A 117 0.47 -8.72 -8.72
N ALA A 118 0.44 -8.51 -10.03
CA ALA A 118 -0.39 -7.49 -10.66
C ALA A 118 -1.89 -7.73 -10.40
N VAL A 119 -2.35 -8.98 -10.58
CA VAL A 119 -3.74 -9.40 -10.29
C VAL A 119 -4.05 -9.27 -8.80
N GLY A 120 -3.17 -9.74 -7.92
CA GLY A 120 -3.38 -9.70 -6.48
C GLY A 120 -3.51 -8.29 -5.93
N VAL A 121 -2.66 -7.36 -6.39
CA VAL A 121 -2.75 -5.94 -5.98
C VAL A 121 -4.00 -5.28 -6.59
N ALA A 122 -4.37 -5.56 -7.85
CA ALA A 122 -5.61 -5.07 -8.45
C ALA A 122 -6.85 -5.58 -7.70
N THR A 123 -6.84 -6.84 -7.28
CA THR A 123 -7.90 -7.44 -6.44
C THR A 123 -8.02 -6.73 -5.09
N ALA A 124 -6.88 -6.45 -4.44
CA ALA A 124 -6.86 -5.68 -3.19
C ALA A 124 -7.45 -4.27 -3.37
N LEU A 125 -7.02 -3.56 -4.42
CA LEU A 125 -7.56 -2.23 -4.73
C LEU A 125 -9.07 -2.26 -5.01
N THR A 126 -9.55 -3.26 -5.73
CA THR A 126 -10.99 -3.42 -6.01
C THR A 126 -11.78 -3.59 -4.72
N ALA A 127 -11.28 -4.40 -3.78
CA ALA A 127 -11.91 -4.56 -2.46
C ALA A 127 -11.89 -3.29 -1.63
N ILE A 128 -10.77 -2.56 -1.61
CA ILE A 128 -10.59 -1.29 -0.89
C ILE A 128 -11.53 -0.22 -1.47
N HIS A 129 -11.55 -0.05 -2.79
CA HIS A 129 -12.40 0.93 -3.48
C HIS A 129 -13.89 0.62 -3.31
N SER A 130 -14.29 -0.66 -3.32
CA SER A 130 -15.67 -1.07 -3.07
C SER A 130 -16.14 -0.76 -1.64
N ALA A 131 -15.22 -0.66 -0.69
CA ALA A 131 -15.52 -0.20 0.69
C ALA A 131 -15.55 1.34 0.82
N GLY A 132 -15.39 2.08 -0.29
CA GLY A 132 -15.36 3.54 -0.32
C GLY A 132 -14.04 4.14 0.20
N ILE A 133 -12.97 3.35 0.23
CA ILE A 133 -11.65 3.78 0.71
C ILE A 133 -10.73 3.99 -0.49
N VAL A 134 -9.82 4.96 -0.38
CA VAL A 134 -8.67 5.14 -1.28
C VAL A 134 -7.41 4.83 -0.48
N HIS A 135 -6.49 4.03 -1.02
CA HIS A 135 -5.27 3.60 -0.32
C HIS A 135 -4.30 4.77 -0.08
N ARG A 136 -4.10 5.62 -1.08
CA ARG A 136 -3.29 6.86 -1.06
C ARG A 136 -1.78 6.69 -0.85
N ASP A 137 -1.30 5.51 -0.45
CA ASP A 137 0.12 5.21 -0.23
C ASP A 137 0.53 3.84 -0.79
N LEU A 138 -0.05 3.44 -1.92
CA LEU A 138 0.35 2.20 -2.56
C LEU A 138 1.77 2.33 -3.11
N LYS A 139 2.67 1.48 -2.59
CA LYS A 139 4.09 1.43 -2.96
C LYS A 139 4.64 0.04 -2.65
N PRO A 140 5.80 -0.35 -3.19
CA PRO A 140 6.36 -1.69 -2.99
C PRO A 140 6.55 -2.09 -1.52
N SER A 141 6.94 -1.17 -0.63
CA SER A 141 7.07 -1.45 0.81
C SER A 141 5.73 -1.70 1.53
N ASN A 142 4.59 -1.40 0.88
CA ASN A 142 3.25 -1.68 1.39
C ASN A 142 2.58 -2.90 0.73
N VAL A 143 3.37 -3.73 0.04
CA VAL A 143 2.94 -5.01 -0.52
C VAL A 143 3.85 -6.11 0.00
N LEU A 144 3.32 -7.00 0.84
CA LEU A 144 4.05 -8.15 1.39
C LEU A 144 3.85 -9.36 0.49
N LEU A 145 4.94 -10.08 0.24
CA LEU A 145 4.94 -11.32 -0.54
C LEU A 145 4.82 -12.51 0.40
N SER A 146 3.59 -12.88 0.73
CA SER A 146 3.32 -14.02 1.63
C SER A 146 3.33 -15.34 0.86
N PRO A 147 3.44 -16.50 1.57
CA PRO A 147 3.37 -17.83 0.95
C PRO A 147 2.07 -18.11 0.17
N VAL A 148 1.01 -17.33 0.43
CA VAL A 148 -0.30 -17.49 -0.23
C VAL A 148 -0.58 -16.41 -1.27
N GLY A 149 0.38 -15.53 -1.56
CA GLY A 149 0.26 -14.46 -2.53
C GLY A 149 0.52 -13.06 -1.97
N PRO A 150 0.48 -12.04 -2.84
CA PRO A 150 0.71 -10.66 -2.43
C PRO A 150 -0.41 -10.14 -1.51
N ARG A 151 -0.03 -9.39 -0.50
CA ARG A 151 -0.93 -8.79 0.50
C ARG A 151 -0.65 -7.30 0.62
N VAL A 152 -1.65 -6.49 0.32
CA VAL A 152 -1.57 -5.03 0.49
C VAL A 152 -1.83 -4.67 1.95
N ILE A 153 -0.95 -3.85 2.51
CA ILE A 153 -1.01 -3.38 3.90
C ILE A 153 -1.12 -1.86 3.97
N ASP A 154 -1.44 -1.33 5.13
CA ASP A 154 -1.40 0.11 5.46
C ASP A 154 -2.29 1.01 4.56
N PHE A 155 -3.45 0.53 4.13
CA PHE A 155 -4.37 1.31 3.31
C PHE A 155 -5.15 2.36 4.13
N GLY A 156 -5.09 3.59 3.69
CA GLY A 156 -5.99 4.71 4.02
C GLY A 156 -5.99 5.27 5.43
N ILE A 157 -5.71 4.47 6.46
CA ILE A 157 -6.08 4.73 7.86
C ILE A 157 -5.40 5.96 8.52
N ALA A 158 -4.46 6.63 7.86
CA ALA A 158 -3.72 7.69 8.55
C ALA A 158 -3.38 8.93 7.70
N ARG A 159 -3.65 8.94 6.39
CA ARG A 159 -3.16 10.00 5.49
C ARG A 159 -4.11 11.18 5.24
N ALA A 160 -5.14 11.34 6.04
CA ALA A 160 -6.13 12.40 5.84
C ALA A 160 -5.61 13.85 5.94
N MET A 161 -4.35 14.07 6.36
CA MET A 161 -3.77 15.41 6.56
C MET A 161 -2.53 15.73 5.72
N ASP A 162 -1.92 14.74 5.01
CA ASP A 162 -0.50 14.87 4.65
C ASP A 162 -0.17 15.39 3.26
N THR A 163 -1.12 15.55 2.34
CA THR A 163 -0.75 15.95 0.98
C THR A 163 -0.24 17.41 0.88
N LEU A 164 -0.73 18.30 1.72
CA LEU A 164 -0.30 19.71 1.72
C LEU A 164 0.71 20.02 2.84
N SER A 165 0.59 19.41 4.02
CA SER A 165 1.49 19.69 5.15
C SER A 165 2.89 19.10 4.94
N ALA A 166 3.00 17.97 4.24
CA ALA A 166 4.29 17.37 3.89
C ALA A 166 5.08 18.19 2.86
N LEU A 167 4.40 19.02 2.06
CA LEU A 167 5.02 19.89 1.06
C LEU A 167 5.46 21.25 1.66
N THR A 168 4.88 21.69 2.79
CA THR A 168 4.99 23.07 3.24
C THR A 168 5.62 23.28 4.61
N GLY A 169 5.68 22.26 5.48
CA GLY A 169 6.01 22.49 6.92
C GLY A 169 7.49 22.45 7.29
N THR A 170 8.30 21.61 6.67
CA THR A 170 9.73 21.47 7.06
C THR A 170 10.69 21.30 5.87
N GLY A 171 10.26 21.42 4.64
CA GLY A 171 11.10 21.16 3.46
C GLY A 171 11.57 19.71 3.31
N GLN A 172 11.19 18.83 4.22
CA GLN A 172 11.47 17.39 4.14
C GLN A 172 10.20 16.65 3.72
N LEU A 173 10.19 16.19 2.49
CA LEU A 173 9.13 15.29 1.99
C LEU A 173 9.27 13.96 2.73
N VAL A 174 8.35 13.67 3.63
CA VAL A 174 8.29 12.39 4.32
C VAL A 174 7.74 11.34 3.35
N GLY A 175 8.63 10.57 2.76
CA GLY A 175 8.31 9.52 1.79
C GLY A 175 8.77 9.86 0.37
N THR A 176 9.02 8.83 -0.42
CA THR A 176 9.46 9.00 -1.81
C THR A 176 8.23 9.17 -2.70
N PRO A 177 7.99 10.32 -3.37
CA PRO A 177 6.78 10.58 -4.17
C PRO A 177 6.73 9.78 -5.49
N ARG A 178 7.67 8.86 -5.72
CA ARG A 178 7.85 8.11 -6.98
C ARG A 178 6.64 7.27 -7.41
N TYR A 179 5.71 7.02 -6.47
CA TYR A 179 4.49 6.24 -6.72
C TYR A 179 3.22 7.11 -6.63
N MET A 180 3.39 8.40 -6.34
CA MET A 180 2.27 9.32 -6.15
C MET A 180 1.72 9.81 -7.49
N ALA A 181 0.40 9.89 -7.60
CA ALA A 181 -0.26 10.35 -8.82
C ALA A 181 -0.09 11.87 -9.04
N PRO A 182 -0.09 12.35 -10.30
CA PRO A 182 0.07 13.76 -10.62
C PRO A 182 -0.90 14.70 -9.90
N GLU A 183 -2.18 14.33 -9.83
CA GLU A 183 -3.23 15.10 -9.15
C GLU A 183 -2.98 15.20 -7.64
N ALA A 184 -2.48 14.14 -7.03
CA ALA A 184 -2.13 14.16 -5.61
C ALA A 184 -0.94 15.11 -5.33
N LEU A 185 0.05 15.17 -6.24
CA LEU A 185 1.16 16.13 -6.16
C LEU A 185 0.73 17.58 -6.36
N ARG A 186 -0.34 17.82 -7.13
CA ARG A 186 -0.91 19.16 -7.32
C ARG A 186 -1.84 19.59 -6.18
N GLY A 187 -2.11 18.70 -5.21
CA GLY A 187 -3.08 18.97 -4.13
C GLY A 187 -4.54 18.93 -4.60
N GLU A 188 -4.80 18.31 -5.75
CA GLU A 188 -6.14 18.10 -6.28
C GLU A 188 -6.89 17.00 -5.50
N PRO A 189 -8.23 16.92 -5.60
CA PRO A 189 -9.00 15.89 -4.92
C PRO A 189 -8.54 14.47 -5.27
N VAL A 190 -8.24 13.69 -4.26
CA VAL A 190 -7.78 12.30 -4.40
C VAL A 190 -8.98 11.37 -4.63
N SER A 191 -8.88 10.51 -5.66
CA SER A 191 -9.88 9.52 -6.03
C SER A 191 -9.24 8.13 -6.14
N PRO A 192 -10.02 7.05 -6.34
CA PRO A 192 -9.48 5.71 -6.65
C PRO A 192 -8.48 5.68 -7.82
N ALA A 193 -8.57 6.62 -8.75
CA ALA A 193 -7.63 6.72 -9.87
C ALA A 193 -6.18 7.01 -9.44
N CYS A 194 -5.96 7.60 -8.24
CA CYS A 194 -4.62 7.78 -7.69
C CYS A 194 -3.95 6.43 -7.38
N ASP A 195 -4.71 5.50 -6.80
CA ASP A 195 -4.19 4.16 -6.48
C ASP A 195 -3.93 3.34 -7.75
N VAL A 196 -4.72 3.57 -8.80
CA VAL A 196 -4.52 2.95 -10.12
C VAL A 196 -3.20 3.42 -10.73
N PHE A 197 -2.87 4.71 -10.63
CA PHE A 197 -1.56 5.22 -11.05
C PHE A 197 -0.43 4.58 -10.24
N SER A 198 -0.59 4.50 -8.93
CA SER A 198 0.38 3.86 -8.03
C SER A 198 0.56 2.37 -8.35
N TRP A 199 -0.52 1.66 -8.72
CA TRP A 199 -0.49 0.28 -9.20
C TRP A 199 0.38 0.15 -10.45
N GLY A 200 0.21 1.03 -11.44
CA GLY A 200 1.04 1.06 -12.65
C GLY A 200 2.52 1.25 -12.33
N CYS A 201 2.85 2.21 -11.44
CA CYS A 201 4.21 2.43 -10.98
C CYS A 201 4.79 1.20 -10.27
N LEU A 202 3.99 0.52 -9.44
CA LEU A 202 4.39 -0.65 -8.67
C LEU A 202 4.68 -1.85 -9.59
N VAL A 203 3.82 -2.12 -10.57
CA VAL A 203 4.01 -3.23 -11.53
C VAL A 203 5.21 -2.96 -12.43
N ALA A 204 5.40 -1.73 -12.92
CA ALA A 204 6.57 -1.35 -13.69
C ALA A 204 7.88 -1.52 -12.87
N PHE A 205 7.86 -1.14 -11.59
CA PHE A 205 8.98 -1.39 -10.67
C PHE A 205 9.24 -2.87 -10.48
N ALA A 206 8.20 -3.66 -10.21
CA ALA A 206 8.34 -5.11 -10.01
C ALA A 206 8.96 -5.80 -11.23
N ALA A 207 8.61 -5.36 -12.45
CA ALA A 207 9.09 -5.93 -13.70
C ALA A 207 10.52 -5.53 -14.07
N SER A 208 11.01 -4.36 -13.61
CA SER A 208 12.27 -3.78 -14.07
C SER A 208 13.28 -3.49 -12.96
N GLY A 209 12.85 -3.46 -11.70
CA GLY A 209 13.64 -2.95 -10.57
C GLY A 209 13.78 -1.43 -10.56
N ARG A 210 13.09 -0.72 -11.48
CA ARG A 210 13.16 0.74 -11.62
C ARG A 210 11.76 1.34 -11.67
N THR A 211 11.60 2.52 -11.06
CA THR A 211 10.34 3.28 -11.17
C THR A 211 10.19 3.86 -12.58
N PRO A 212 8.95 3.97 -13.12
CA PRO A 212 8.70 4.52 -14.46
C PRO A 212 9.05 6.00 -14.58
N PHE A 213 9.17 6.71 -13.46
CA PHE A 213 9.59 8.10 -13.37
C PHE A 213 10.85 8.16 -12.51
N GLY A 214 12.00 8.34 -13.16
CA GLY A 214 13.32 8.34 -12.54
C GLY A 214 13.82 9.74 -12.23
N GLY A 215 15.02 9.83 -11.63
CA GLY A 215 15.72 11.07 -11.32
C GLY A 215 16.50 10.95 -10.02
N GLU A 216 17.67 11.60 -9.96
CA GLU A 216 18.51 11.62 -8.75
C GLU A 216 17.96 12.62 -7.72
N ALA A 217 17.51 13.78 -8.20
CA ALA A 217 16.98 14.84 -7.36
C ALA A 217 15.45 14.82 -7.33
N LEU A 218 14.87 15.12 -6.17
CA LEU A 218 13.42 15.17 -5.97
C LEU A 218 12.70 16.08 -7.01
N PRO A 219 13.15 17.29 -7.32
CA PRO A 219 12.48 18.13 -8.33
C PRO A 219 12.41 17.49 -9.70
N ALA A 220 13.45 16.73 -10.12
CA ALA A 220 13.44 16.01 -11.39
C ALA A 220 12.40 14.88 -11.40
N VAL A 221 12.28 14.13 -10.31
CA VAL A 221 11.24 13.10 -10.15
C VAL A 221 9.84 13.71 -10.23
N LEU A 222 9.59 14.80 -9.51
CA LEU A 222 8.30 15.50 -9.53
C LEU A 222 7.96 15.99 -10.94
N TYR A 223 8.94 16.61 -11.63
CA TYR A 223 8.75 17.07 -13.01
C TYR A 223 8.36 15.91 -13.94
N GLN A 224 9.04 14.76 -13.82
CA GLN A 224 8.75 13.59 -14.66
C GLN A 224 7.36 13.02 -14.37
N ILE A 225 6.97 12.90 -13.10
CA ILE A 225 5.62 12.43 -12.76
C ILE A 225 4.55 13.35 -13.36
N LEU A 226 4.78 14.66 -13.34
CA LEU A 226 3.81 15.63 -13.79
C LEU A 226 3.74 15.77 -15.33
N ASN A 227 4.89 15.62 -16.04
CA ASN A 227 5.02 16.07 -17.41
C ASN A 227 5.58 15.05 -18.40
N ALA A 228 6.41 14.09 -17.96
CA ALA A 228 7.07 13.16 -18.87
C ALA A 228 6.28 11.86 -19.06
N ASP A 229 6.49 11.21 -20.21
CA ASP A 229 5.96 9.87 -20.44
C ASP A 229 6.66 8.84 -19.54
N PRO A 230 5.95 7.80 -19.09
CA PRO A 230 6.52 6.77 -18.24
C PRO A 230 7.51 5.89 -19.03
N ILE A 231 8.63 5.54 -18.41
CA ILE A 231 9.54 4.52 -18.94
C ILE A 231 9.09 3.17 -18.39
N VAL A 232 8.47 2.36 -19.23
CA VAL A 232 7.95 1.04 -18.87
C VAL A 232 8.75 -0.03 -19.62
N SER A 233 9.35 -0.98 -18.91
CA SER A 233 10.17 -2.05 -19.50
C SER A 233 9.99 -3.36 -18.75
N GLY A 234 10.32 -4.48 -19.41
CA GLY A 234 10.28 -5.81 -18.80
C GLY A 234 8.89 -6.41 -18.68
N LEU A 235 7.90 -5.89 -19.40
CA LEU A 235 6.52 -6.37 -19.44
C LEU A 235 6.20 -7.02 -20.79
N GLU A 236 5.35 -8.03 -20.77
CA GLU A 236 4.70 -8.57 -21.96
C GLU A 236 3.78 -7.52 -22.60
N PRO A 237 3.54 -7.56 -23.95
CA PRO A 237 2.83 -6.50 -24.66
C PRO A 237 1.47 -6.14 -24.09
N SER A 238 0.67 -7.13 -23.65
CA SER A 238 -0.66 -6.91 -23.07
C SER A 238 -0.58 -6.16 -21.74
N LEU A 239 0.31 -6.59 -20.83
CA LEU A 239 0.52 -5.95 -19.55
C LEU A 239 1.18 -4.57 -19.70
N HIS A 240 2.08 -4.41 -20.68
CA HIS A 240 2.69 -3.12 -21.02
C HIS A 240 1.62 -2.08 -21.40
N THR A 241 0.69 -2.46 -22.29
CA THR A 241 -0.40 -1.58 -22.71
C THR A 241 -1.28 -1.17 -21.52
N LEU A 242 -1.63 -2.12 -20.68
CA LEU A 242 -2.46 -1.89 -19.50
C LEU A 242 -1.75 -0.97 -18.49
N VAL A 243 -0.48 -1.26 -18.16
CA VAL A 243 0.33 -0.44 -17.23
C VAL A 243 0.48 0.99 -17.77
N THR A 244 0.75 1.15 -19.07
CA THR A 244 0.84 2.48 -19.70
C THR A 244 -0.48 3.26 -19.57
N ALA A 245 -1.63 2.61 -19.76
CA ALA A 245 -2.93 3.25 -19.60
C ALA A 245 -3.17 3.71 -18.15
N THR A 246 -2.73 2.94 -17.14
CA THR A 246 -2.85 3.35 -15.73
C THR A 246 -1.97 4.55 -15.36
N LEU A 247 -0.91 4.80 -16.11
CA LEU A 247 0.04 5.90 -15.90
C LEU A 247 -0.34 7.19 -16.65
N ALA A 248 -1.53 7.26 -17.25
CA ALA A 248 -2.05 8.48 -17.86
C ALA A 248 -2.06 9.64 -16.85
N LYS A 249 -1.64 10.85 -17.30
CA LYS A 249 -1.59 12.03 -16.43
C LYS A 249 -2.97 12.49 -16.00
N ASP A 250 -3.93 12.41 -16.91
CA ASP A 250 -5.34 12.68 -16.64
C ASP A 250 -5.98 11.48 -15.92
N PRO A 251 -6.47 11.64 -14.67
CA PRO A 251 -7.07 10.53 -13.90
C PRO A 251 -8.32 9.95 -14.57
N THR A 252 -9.04 10.70 -15.38
CA THR A 252 -10.27 10.25 -16.07
C THR A 252 -9.99 9.26 -17.20
N ARG A 253 -8.76 9.23 -17.70
CA ARG A 253 -8.32 8.32 -18.77
C ARG A 253 -7.78 6.99 -18.25
N ARG A 254 -7.65 6.85 -16.93
CA ARG A 254 -7.17 5.61 -16.31
C ARG A 254 -8.31 4.59 -16.19
N PRO A 255 -8.05 3.29 -16.39
CA PRO A 255 -9.02 2.25 -16.07
C PRO A 255 -9.31 2.22 -14.56
N THR A 256 -10.46 1.70 -14.16
CA THR A 256 -10.73 1.40 -12.74
C THR A 256 -9.96 0.14 -12.31
N SER A 257 -9.81 -0.10 -10.99
CA SER A 257 -9.21 -1.34 -10.47
C SER A 257 -9.96 -2.59 -10.93
N GLN A 258 -11.30 -2.52 -11.04
CA GLN A 258 -12.12 -3.61 -11.58
C GLN A 258 -11.84 -3.84 -13.09
N GLN A 259 -11.71 -2.79 -13.89
CA GLN A 259 -11.36 -2.93 -15.31
C GLN A 259 -9.95 -3.51 -15.51
N ILE A 260 -8.99 -3.17 -14.65
CA ILE A 260 -7.67 -3.82 -14.64
C ILE A 260 -7.83 -5.32 -14.42
N LEU A 261 -8.59 -5.71 -13.40
CA LEU A 261 -8.82 -7.10 -13.05
C LEU A 261 -9.52 -7.85 -14.20
N ASP A 262 -10.57 -7.26 -14.79
CA ASP A 262 -11.32 -7.83 -15.91
C ASP A 262 -10.45 -8.04 -17.16
N GLN A 263 -9.48 -7.15 -17.41
CA GLN A 263 -8.56 -7.28 -18.53
C GLN A 263 -7.49 -8.36 -18.31
N MET A 264 -7.07 -8.58 -17.06
CA MET A 264 -6.02 -9.57 -16.75
C MET A 264 -6.56 -11.00 -16.63
N VAL A 265 -7.75 -11.20 -16.05
CA VAL A 265 -8.28 -12.53 -15.73
C VAL A 265 -9.66 -12.80 -16.32
N GLY A 266 -10.17 -11.88 -17.15
CA GLY A 266 -11.54 -11.90 -17.62
C GLY A 266 -12.54 -11.39 -16.58
N ARG A 267 -13.84 -11.41 -16.90
CA ARG A 267 -14.88 -10.99 -15.96
C ARG A 267 -14.98 -11.97 -14.79
N THR A 268 -14.37 -11.61 -13.67
CA THR A 268 -14.31 -12.45 -12.47
C THR A 268 -14.70 -11.64 -11.23
N THR A 269 -15.16 -12.36 -10.19
CA THR A 269 -15.28 -11.73 -8.86
C THR A 269 -13.91 -11.64 -8.19
N PRO A 270 -13.72 -10.72 -7.22
CA PRO A 270 -12.47 -10.66 -6.43
C PRO A 270 -12.11 -12.00 -5.77
N GLU A 271 -13.09 -12.79 -5.36
CA GLU A 271 -12.88 -14.12 -4.76
C GLU A 271 -12.28 -15.12 -5.77
N GLN A 272 -12.79 -15.14 -6.99
CA GLN A 272 -12.28 -16.02 -8.07
C GLN A 272 -10.87 -15.63 -8.48
N ALA A 273 -10.61 -14.31 -8.62
CA ALA A 273 -9.28 -13.80 -8.92
C ALA A 273 -8.25 -14.18 -7.86
N GLN A 274 -8.63 -14.13 -6.58
CA GLN A 274 -7.75 -14.55 -5.49
C GLN A 274 -7.35 -16.04 -5.58
N HIS A 275 -8.30 -16.91 -5.92
CA HIS A 275 -8.01 -18.34 -6.05
C HIS A 275 -6.96 -18.58 -7.14
N SER A 276 -7.12 -17.92 -8.28
CA SER A 276 -6.16 -17.96 -9.39
C SER A 276 -4.78 -17.41 -8.99
N VAL A 277 -4.73 -16.32 -8.21
CA VAL A 277 -3.48 -15.74 -7.68
C VAL A 277 -2.78 -16.74 -6.75
N ALA A 278 -3.50 -17.35 -5.82
CA ALA A 278 -2.92 -18.29 -4.86
C ALA A 278 -2.39 -19.56 -5.54
N GLU A 279 -3.05 -20.03 -6.62
CA GLU A 279 -2.56 -21.15 -7.42
C GLU A 279 -1.30 -20.76 -8.20
N ALA A 280 -1.32 -19.66 -8.95
CA ALA A 280 -0.19 -19.19 -9.74
C ALA A 280 1.04 -18.91 -8.85
N TRP A 281 0.82 -18.33 -7.66
CA TRP A 281 1.90 -18.01 -6.71
C TRP A 281 2.59 -19.27 -6.17
N ARG A 282 1.81 -20.31 -5.80
CA ARG A 282 2.38 -21.58 -5.30
C ARG A 282 3.22 -22.34 -6.34
N HIS A 283 2.97 -22.14 -7.64
CA HIS A 283 3.74 -22.77 -8.70
C HIS A 283 4.97 -21.95 -9.11
N SER A 284 5.15 -20.74 -8.55
CA SER A 284 6.22 -19.78 -8.92
C SER A 284 7.30 -19.66 -7.85
N THR A 285 7.08 -20.21 -6.69
CA THR A 285 8.01 -20.28 -5.54
C THR A 285 8.47 -21.70 -5.32
#